data_aedaf30239a3db7508eb84d30cf31e0c
#
_entry.id   aedaf30239a3db7508eb84d30cf31e0c
#
_cell.length_a   1.000
_cell.length_b   1.000
_cell.length_c   1.000
_cell.angle_alpha   90.00
_cell.angle_beta   90.00
_cell.angle_gamma   90.00
#
_symmetry.space_group_name_H-M   'P 1'
#
loop_
_entity.id
_entity.type
_entity.pdbx_description
1 polymer ?
#
loop_
_entity_poly.entity_id
_entity_poly.type
_entity_poly.pdbx_seq_one_letter_code
_entity_poly.pdbx_strand_id
1 'polypeptide(L)'
;AQVRAQYPAVLLDEFQDTSVAQVRLLSALFADSGVTAVGDPHQAIYGWRGASAAALDTFHQRFNPTGTALLESGTSPAEATPVLELSTSWRNDSTILEVANVVSAPLRSGVVEDGDPVDEHLTVAPLRARPAAFGLEPGAVYGAFLQDPAEEARTVVAFLAERWSPSAEMAVLCRTRAQMEPIAAELEEAGLPYTIIGLGGMLYVPEVADVRALLTAASDPERGDRVVRLLTGFGIGARDLRALAALARELTRPASKIGQEGPGV
;
A
#
# COMPACT_ATOMS: atom_id res chain seq x y z
N ALA A 1 -17.92 -12.94 22.51
CA ALA A 1 -18.31 -14.36 22.53
C ALA A 1 -18.77 -14.85 21.16
N GLN A 2 -19.75 -14.19 20.51
CA GLN A 2 -20.36 -14.66 19.26
C GLN A 2 -19.37 -14.75 18.08
N VAL A 3 -18.51 -13.75 17.88
CA VAL A 3 -17.47 -13.74 16.83
C VAL A 3 -16.46 -14.87 17.04
N ARG A 4 -15.98 -15.09 18.26
CA ARG A 4 -15.04 -16.17 18.58
C ARG A 4 -15.60 -17.56 18.28
N ALA A 5 -16.90 -17.77 18.55
CA ALA A 5 -17.55 -19.05 18.25
C ALA A 5 -17.69 -19.32 16.74
N GLN A 6 -17.71 -18.26 15.93
CA GLN A 6 -17.80 -18.38 14.48
C GLN A 6 -16.44 -18.72 13.83
N TYR A 7 -15.33 -18.32 14.47
CA TYR A 7 -13.97 -18.53 13.96
C TYR A 7 -13.14 -19.34 14.95
N PRO A 8 -13.19 -20.66 14.90
CA PRO A 8 -12.46 -21.55 15.84
C PRO A 8 -10.95 -21.55 15.60
N ALA A 9 -10.50 -21.18 14.40
CA ALA A 9 -9.09 -20.96 14.03
C ALA A 9 -8.97 -19.69 13.21
N VAL A 10 -7.93 -18.89 13.45
CA VAL A 10 -7.68 -17.61 12.79
C VAL A 10 -6.31 -17.62 12.14
N LEU A 11 -6.27 -17.36 10.85
CA LEU A 11 -5.04 -17.16 10.09
C LEU A 11 -4.94 -15.69 9.68
N LEU A 12 -3.83 -15.04 10.02
CA LEU A 12 -3.54 -13.67 9.68
C LEU A 12 -2.40 -13.68 8.65
N ASP A 13 -2.70 -13.30 7.43
CA ASP A 13 -1.72 -13.18 6.35
C ASP A 13 -1.24 -11.74 6.21
N GLU A 14 -0.04 -11.56 5.64
CA GLU A 14 0.64 -10.25 5.50
C GLU A 14 0.65 -9.46 6.83
N PHE A 15 0.94 -10.15 7.93
CA PHE A 15 0.78 -9.57 9.26
C PHE A 15 1.69 -8.36 9.50
N GLN A 16 2.83 -8.25 8.81
CA GLN A 16 3.73 -7.09 8.85
C GLN A 16 3.06 -5.80 8.38
N ASP A 17 1.99 -5.89 7.57
CA ASP A 17 1.24 -4.73 7.07
C ASP A 17 0.06 -4.33 7.96
N THR A 18 -0.12 -5.05 9.06
CA THR A 18 -1.23 -4.83 9.99
C THR A 18 -0.96 -3.59 10.86
N SER A 19 -1.87 -2.62 10.84
CA SER A 19 -1.74 -1.43 11.69
C SER A 19 -1.92 -1.73 13.18
N VAL A 20 -1.33 -0.90 14.03
CA VAL A 20 -1.47 -1.03 15.50
C VAL A 20 -2.93 -1.10 15.95
N ALA A 21 -3.83 -0.36 15.29
CA ALA A 21 -5.26 -0.39 15.59
C ALA A 21 -5.89 -1.76 15.24
N GLN A 22 -5.52 -2.33 14.10
CA GLN A 22 -5.98 -3.66 13.69
C GLN A 22 -5.43 -4.76 14.63
N VAL A 23 -4.14 -4.69 14.99
CA VAL A 23 -3.56 -5.62 15.97
C VAL A 23 -4.31 -5.57 17.29
N ARG A 24 -4.61 -4.37 17.81
CA ARG A 24 -5.40 -4.20 19.04
C ARG A 24 -6.80 -4.79 18.93
N LEU A 25 -7.47 -4.57 17.80
CA LEU A 25 -8.80 -5.13 17.56
C LEU A 25 -8.76 -6.66 17.51
N LEU A 26 -7.83 -7.20 16.70
CA LEU A 26 -7.70 -8.64 16.52
C LEU A 26 -7.29 -9.35 17.82
N SER A 27 -6.36 -8.80 18.60
CA SER A 27 -5.98 -9.35 19.89
C SER A 27 -7.12 -9.29 20.90
N ALA A 28 -7.88 -8.21 20.97
CA ALA A 28 -9.07 -8.14 21.83
C ALA A 28 -10.14 -9.17 21.47
N LEU A 29 -10.24 -9.54 20.19
CA LEU A 29 -11.16 -10.55 19.71
C LEU A 29 -10.65 -11.98 19.92
N PHE A 30 -9.36 -12.25 19.71
CA PHE A 30 -8.84 -13.60 19.49
C PHE A 30 -7.62 -13.98 20.35
N ALA A 31 -7.20 -13.16 21.34
CA ALA A 31 -6.01 -13.46 22.15
C ALA A 31 -6.00 -14.85 22.80
N ASP A 32 -7.16 -15.38 23.15
CA ASP A 32 -7.31 -16.71 23.77
C ASP A 32 -7.76 -17.79 22.76
N SER A 33 -7.61 -17.51 21.46
CA SER A 33 -8.00 -18.44 20.39
C SER A 33 -6.76 -18.99 19.69
N GLY A 34 -6.92 -20.05 18.88
CA GLY A 34 -5.84 -20.52 18.01
C GLY A 34 -5.60 -19.52 16.87
N VAL A 35 -4.59 -18.67 17.01
CA VAL A 35 -4.21 -17.67 16.01
C VAL A 35 -2.83 -18.00 15.44
N THR A 36 -2.72 -18.01 14.13
CA THR A 36 -1.44 -18.12 13.41
C THR A 36 -1.26 -16.87 12.55
N ALA A 37 -0.12 -16.21 12.65
CA ALA A 37 0.24 -15.11 11.78
C ALA A 37 1.34 -15.54 10.81
N VAL A 38 1.22 -15.08 9.56
CA VAL A 38 2.23 -15.24 8.52
C VAL A 38 2.60 -13.86 8.00
N GLY A 39 3.87 -13.62 7.76
CA GLY A 39 4.35 -12.35 7.24
C GLY A 39 5.84 -12.35 6.98
N ASP A 40 6.29 -11.40 6.19
CA ASP A 40 7.70 -11.16 5.90
C ASP A 40 8.06 -9.73 6.36
N PRO A 41 8.85 -9.58 7.43
CA PRO A 41 9.25 -8.27 7.93
C PRO A 41 9.96 -7.42 6.87
N HIS A 42 10.70 -8.03 5.93
CA HIS A 42 11.36 -7.32 4.83
C HIS A 42 10.38 -6.75 3.80
N GLN A 43 9.10 -7.15 3.83
CA GLN A 43 8.04 -6.62 2.98
C GLN A 43 7.14 -5.61 3.68
N ALA A 44 7.48 -5.15 4.88
CA ALA A 44 6.73 -4.15 5.64
C ALA A 44 6.83 -2.76 4.98
N ILE A 45 5.93 -2.44 4.07
CA ILE A 45 5.94 -1.20 3.27
C ILE A 45 4.82 -0.21 3.65
N TYR A 46 3.98 -0.54 4.62
CA TYR A 46 2.84 0.28 5.03
C TYR A 46 3.04 1.00 6.37
N GLY A 47 4.29 1.30 6.77
CA GLY A 47 4.60 2.08 7.97
C GLY A 47 3.84 3.41 8.03
N TRP A 48 3.65 4.09 6.90
CA TRP A 48 2.87 5.33 6.79
C TRP A 48 1.35 5.15 7.07
N ARG A 49 0.84 3.92 7.09
CA ARG A 49 -0.52 3.56 7.52
C ARG A 49 -0.58 3.11 8.98
N GLY A 50 0.54 3.17 9.69
CA GLY A 50 0.64 2.73 11.08
C GLY A 50 0.87 1.22 11.24
N ALA A 51 1.35 0.53 10.19
CA ALA A 51 1.91 -0.79 10.31
C ALA A 51 3.31 -0.73 10.97
N SER A 52 3.72 -1.79 11.64
CA SER A 52 5.04 -1.91 12.25
C SER A 52 5.66 -3.23 11.85
N ALA A 53 6.91 -3.20 11.36
CA ALA A 53 7.69 -4.40 11.09
C ALA A 53 7.86 -5.27 12.36
N ALA A 54 7.96 -4.63 13.54
CA ALA A 54 8.01 -5.29 14.85
C ALA A 54 6.68 -5.99 15.25
N ALA A 55 5.63 -5.89 14.46
CA ALA A 55 4.36 -6.56 14.78
C ALA A 55 4.52 -8.09 14.89
N LEU A 56 5.36 -8.69 14.04
CA LEU A 56 5.67 -10.12 14.11
C LEU A 56 6.45 -10.48 15.36
N ASP A 57 7.46 -9.70 15.75
CA ASP A 57 8.28 -9.97 16.93
C ASP A 57 7.47 -9.88 18.23
N THR A 58 6.50 -8.96 18.26
CA THR A 58 5.62 -8.76 19.42
C THR A 58 4.33 -9.58 19.35
N PHE A 59 4.15 -10.45 18.36
CA PHE A 59 2.94 -11.24 18.16
C PHE A 59 2.55 -12.06 19.41
N HIS A 60 3.50 -12.77 20.02
CA HIS A 60 3.28 -13.58 21.21
C HIS A 60 2.73 -12.77 22.39
N GLN A 61 3.17 -11.53 22.57
CA GLN A 61 2.70 -10.65 23.65
C GLN A 61 1.22 -10.27 23.49
N ARG A 62 0.73 -10.25 22.27
CA ARG A 62 -0.62 -9.82 21.94
C ARG A 62 -1.62 -10.98 21.83
N PHE A 63 -1.17 -12.10 21.29
CA PHE A 63 -2.05 -13.24 20.97
C PHE A 63 -1.79 -14.49 21.83
N ASN A 64 -0.74 -14.49 22.65
CA ASN A 64 -0.48 -15.53 23.63
C ASN A 64 0.03 -14.94 24.94
N PRO A 65 -0.79 -14.14 25.66
CA PRO A 65 -0.36 -13.49 26.91
C PRO A 65 0.01 -14.49 28.00
N THR A 66 -0.61 -15.68 28.04
CA THR A 66 -0.25 -16.76 28.97
C THR A 66 1.16 -17.29 28.67
N GLY A 67 1.48 -17.51 27.39
CA GLY A 67 2.81 -17.89 26.97
C GLY A 67 3.86 -16.82 27.32
N THR A 68 3.53 -15.54 27.17
CA THR A 68 4.40 -14.43 27.59
C THR A 68 4.70 -14.47 29.08
N ALA A 69 3.72 -14.74 29.92
CA ALA A 69 3.93 -14.91 31.36
C ALA A 69 4.84 -16.12 31.69
N LEU A 70 4.81 -17.17 30.90
CA LEU A 70 5.75 -18.31 31.01
C LEU A 70 7.18 -17.90 30.66
N LEU A 71 7.37 -17.01 29.67
CA LEU A 71 8.70 -16.45 29.33
C LEU A 71 9.31 -15.67 30.51
N GLU A 72 8.51 -14.85 31.18
CA GLU A 72 8.93 -14.12 32.37
C GLU A 72 9.34 -15.07 33.50
N SER A 73 8.81 -16.27 33.54
CA SER A 73 9.19 -17.32 34.51
C SER A 73 10.39 -18.17 34.09
N GLY A 74 11.05 -17.84 32.98
CA GLY A 74 12.27 -18.53 32.51
C GLY A 74 12.03 -19.68 31.52
N THR A 75 10.80 -19.82 31.00
CA THR A 75 10.47 -20.78 29.94
C THR A 75 10.97 -20.24 28.58
N SER A 76 11.42 -21.10 27.67
CA SER A 76 11.91 -20.71 26.35
C SER A 76 10.80 -20.03 25.51
N PRO A 77 11.11 -18.94 24.79
CA PRO A 77 10.18 -18.32 23.83
C PRO A 77 9.56 -19.29 22.81
N ALA A 78 10.33 -20.25 22.35
CA ALA A 78 9.89 -21.26 21.38
C ALA A 78 8.82 -22.21 21.93
N GLU A 79 8.79 -22.40 23.25
CA GLU A 79 7.76 -23.24 23.91
C GLU A 79 6.46 -22.48 24.11
N ALA A 80 6.53 -21.14 24.21
CA ALA A 80 5.34 -20.32 24.44
C ALA A 80 4.57 -20.03 23.13
N THR A 81 5.30 -19.67 22.06
CA THR A 81 4.71 -19.39 20.74
C THR A 81 5.72 -19.79 19.67
N PRO A 82 5.57 -20.95 19.04
CA PRO A 82 6.52 -21.45 18.06
C PRO A 82 6.60 -20.51 16.85
N VAL A 83 7.81 -20.18 16.45
CA VAL A 83 8.10 -19.41 15.22
C VAL A 83 8.69 -20.40 14.21
N LEU A 84 8.07 -20.47 13.03
CA LEU A 84 8.52 -21.30 11.93
C LEU A 84 8.97 -20.42 10.76
N GLU A 85 10.12 -20.72 10.20
CA GLU A 85 10.69 -19.98 9.09
C GLU A 85 10.39 -20.65 7.75
N LEU A 86 9.92 -19.87 6.80
CA LEU A 86 9.75 -20.27 5.40
C LEU A 86 10.88 -19.68 4.57
N SER A 87 12.08 -20.26 4.67
CA SER A 87 13.28 -19.73 4.02
C SER A 87 13.50 -20.20 2.58
N THR A 88 12.72 -21.18 2.07
CA THR A 88 12.84 -21.64 0.69
C THR A 88 11.91 -20.86 -0.22
N SER A 89 12.48 -20.12 -1.17
CA SER A 89 11.70 -19.44 -2.21
C SER A 89 11.42 -20.39 -3.37
N TRP A 90 10.15 -20.59 -3.66
CA TRP A 90 9.68 -21.42 -4.78
C TRP A 90 9.45 -20.59 -6.06
N ARG A 91 9.33 -19.27 -5.93
CA ARG A 91 9.05 -18.35 -7.03
C ARG A 91 10.31 -17.93 -7.77
N ASN A 92 11.34 -17.54 -7.04
CA ASN A 92 12.51 -16.87 -7.59
C ASN A 92 13.66 -17.85 -7.85
N ASP A 93 14.43 -17.58 -8.88
CA ASP A 93 15.63 -18.34 -9.23
C ASP A 93 16.84 -17.93 -8.37
N SER A 94 17.89 -18.77 -8.34
CA SER A 94 19.01 -18.63 -7.43
C SER A 94 19.74 -17.29 -7.51
N THR A 95 20.03 -16.81 -8.72
CA THR A 95 20.75 -15.53 -8.92
C THR A 95 19.95 -14.34 -8.37
N ILE A 96 18.63 -14.36 -8.51
CA ILE A 96 17.76 -13.31 -7.95
C ILE A 96 17.80 -13.34 -6.42
N LEU A 97 17.78 -14.55 -5.83
CA LEU A 97 17.84 -14.72 -4.38
C LEU A 97 19.21 -14.32 -3.81
N GLU A 98 20.31 -14.59 -4.53
CA GLU A 98 21.65 -14.14 -4.15
C GLU A 98 21.69 -12.61 -4.03
N VAL A 99 21.21 -11.90 -5.04
CA VAL A 99 21.13 -10.43 -5.01
C VAL A 99 20.20 -9.94 -3.89
N ALA A 100 19.01 -10.54 -3.74
CA ALA A 100 18.08 -10.20 -2.69
C ALA A 100 18.68 -10.38 -1.29
N ASN A 101 19.44 -11.46 -1.09
CA ASN A 101 20.14 -11.73 0.17
C ASN A 101 21.26 -10.73 0.45
N VAL A 102 22.00 -10.29 -0.57
CA VAL A 102 23.02 -9.24 -0.45
C VAL A 102 22.38 -7.90 -0.06
N VAL A 103 21.33 -7.49 -0.78
CA VAL A 103 20.61 -6.23 -0.52
C VAL A 103 19.97 -6.21 0.87
N SER A 104 19.45 -7.34 1.34
CA SER A 104 18.81 -7.43 2.66
C SER A 104 19.78 -7.75 3.81
N ALA A 105 21.05 -8.03 3.53
CA ALA A 105 22.04 -8.35 4.55
C ALA A 105 22.19 -7.27 5.64
N PRO A 106 22.27 -5.97 5.33
CA PRO A 106 22.34 -4.91 6.34
C PRO A 106 21.16 -4.93 7.32
N LEU A 107 19.94 -5.21 6.83
CA LEU A 107 18.74 -5.32 7.67
C LEU A 107 18.82 -6.47 8.66
N ARG A 108 19.51 -7.57 8.30
CA ARG A 108 19.72 -8.72 9.18
C ARG A 108 20.85 -8.53 10.19
N SER A 109 21.88 -7.78 9.81
CA SER A 109 23.04 -7.53 10.67
C SER A 109 22.85 -6.39 11.66
N GLY A 110 21.81 -5.57 11.48
CA GLY A 110 21.58 -4.38 12.29
C GLY A 110 22.61 -3.26 12.08
N VAL A 111 23.46 -3.37 11.05
CA VAL A 111 24.49 -2.38 10.74
C VAL A 111 24.28 -1.89 9.30
N VAL A 112 24.10 -0.59 9.13
CA VAL A 112 24.20 0.07 7.81
C VAL A 112 25.65 0.47 7.55
N GLU A 113 26.07 0.59 6.28
CA GLU A 113 27.45 0.95 5.89
C GLU A 113 27.97 2.23 6.56
N ASP A 114 27.11 3.15 6.97
CA ASP A 114 27.46 4.40 7.66
C ASP A 114 27.50 4.28 9.20
N GLY A 115 27.32 3.08 9.75
CA GLY A 115 27.46 2.82 11.18
C GLY A 115 26.27 3.21 12.06
N ASP A 116 25.17 3.70 11.46
CA ASP A 116 23.94 3.94 12.21
C ASP A 116 23.23 2.61 12.52
N PRO A 117 22.88 2.36 13.79
CA PRO A 117 22.14 1.15 14.15
C PRO A 117 20.75 1.16 13.52
N VAL A 118 20.37 0.07 12.88
CA VAL A 118 18.95 -0.15 12.52
C VAL A 118 18.24 -0.50 13.82
N ASP A 119 17.28 0.33 14.22
CA ASP A 119 16.55 0.22 15.50
C ASP A 119 15.71 -1.07 15.63
N GLU A 120 15.54 -1.82 14.56
CA GLU A 120 14.72 -3.04 14.54
C GLU A 120 15.49 -4.21 13.94
N HIS A 121 15.98 -5.10 14.79
CA HIS A 121 16.59 -6.37 14.38
C HIS A 121 15.50 -7.38 14.03
N LEU A 122 15.29 -7.57 12.75
CA LEU A 122 14.42 -8.64 12.28
C LEU A 122 15.26 -9.90 12.06
N THR A 123 15.04 -10.90 12.88
CA THR A 123 15.71 -12.20 12.75
C THR A 123 15.04 -12.99 11.61
N VAL A 124 15.42 -12.70 10.37
CA VAL A 124 14.94 -13.41 9.19
C VAL A 124 16.10 -14.16 8.55
N ALA A 125 15.92 -15.47 8.32
CA ALA A 125 16.92 -16.28 7.66
C ALA A 125 17.13 -15.86 6.20
N PRO A 126 18.35 -15.99 5.64
CA PRO A 126 18.58 -15.80 4.22
C PRO A 126 17.71 -16.75 3.38
N LEU A 127 17.18 -16.23 2.28
CA LEU A 127 16.38 -17.03 1.35
C LEU A 127 17.23 -18.08 0.64
N ARG A 128 16.69 -19.27 0.49
CA ARG A 128 17.25 -20.40 -0.24
C ARG A 128 16.47 -20.68 -1.49
N ALA A 129 17.16 -21.06 -2.55
CA ALA A 129 16.51 -21.51 -3.77
C ALA A 129 15.81 -22.86 -3.53
N ARG A 130 14.73 -23.08 -4.28
CA ARG A 130 14.09 -24.39 -4.36
C ARG A 130 15.11 -25.46 -4.82
N PRO A 131 14.93 -26.74 -4.45
CA PRO A 131 15.81 -27.81 -4.89
C PRO A 131 15.90 -27.92 -6.42
N ALA A 132 17.09 -28.18 -6.94
CA ALA A 132 17.37 -28.27 -8.40
C ALA A 132 16.48 -29.29 -9.15
N ALA A 133 15.96 -30.32 -8.44
CA ALA A 133 15.04 -31.30 -9.00
C ALA A 133 13.71 -30.69 -9.52
N PHE A 134 13.38 -29.44 -9.14
CA PHE A 134 12.18 -28.74 -9.59
C PHE A 134 12.43 -27.78 -10.77
N GLY A 135 13.51 -27.97 -11.52
CA GLY A 135 13.83 -27.21 -12.73
C GLY A 135 14.19 -25.76 -12.43
N LEU A 136 15.48 -25.48 -12.27
CA LEU A 136 15.99 -24.12 -12.13
C LEU A 136 16.70 -23.75 -13.42
N GLU A 137 16.12 -22.84 -14.18
CA GLU A 137 16.93 -21.99 -15.05
C GLU A 137 17.55 -20.92 -14.12
N PRO A 138 18.88 -20.70 -14.19
CA PRO A 138 19.46 -19.62 -13.44
C PRO A 138 18.87 -18.30 -13.92
N GLY A 139 18.14 -17.62 -13.08
CA GLY A 139 17.65 -16.28 -13.36
C GLY A 139 18.80 -15.31 -13.61
N ALA A 140 18.54 -14.20 -14.30
CA ALA A 140 19.55 -13.19 -14.56
C ALA A 140 19.18 -11.87 -13.87
N VAL A 141 20.18 -11.21 -13.29
CA VAL A 141 20.05 -9.87 -12.72
C VAL A 141 21.03 -8.95 -13.44
N TYR A 142 20.54 -7.84 -13.92
CA TYR A 142 21.32 -6.81 -14.61
C TYR A 142 21.27 -5.51 -13.80
N GLY A 143 22.37 -4.78 -13.82
CA GLY A 143 22.47 -3.45 -13.21
C GLY A 143 22.97 -2.43 -14.23
N ALA A 144 22.44 -1.21 -14.18
CA ALA A 144 22.90 -0.10 -14.97
C ALA A 144 22.97 1.16 -14.11
N PHE A 145 24.04 1.95 -14.27
CA PHE A 145 24.19 3.30 -13.71
C PHE A 145 24.19 4.28 -14.86
N LEU A 146 23.16 5.10 -14.92
CA LEU A 146 22.91 6.00 -16.05
C LEU A 146 22.98 7.45 -15.56
N GLN A 147 23.24 8.40 -16.49
CA GLN A 147 23.56 9.78 -16.12
C GLN A 147 22.32 10.65 -15.98
N ASP A 148 21.25 10.33 -16.67
CA ASP A 148 20.01 11.11 -16.62
C ASP A 148 18.75 10.23 -16.70
N PRO A 149 17.59 10.75 -16.21
CA PRO A 149 16.33 10.01 -16.22
C PRO A 149 15.80 9.64 -17.60
N ALA A 150 16.14 10.38 -18.65
CA ALA A 150 15.71 10.06 -20.00
C ALA A 150 16.51 8.90 -20.58
N GLU A 151 17.80 8.82 -20.28
CA GLU A 151 18.62 7.65 -20.60
C GLU A 151 18.14 6.42 -19.85
N GLU A 152 17.76 6.58 -18.56
CA GLU A 152 17.17 5.51 -17.75
C GLU A 152 15.89 4.96 -18.39
N ALA A 153 14.95 5.84 -18.77
CA ALA A 153 13.70 5.42 -19.40
C ALA A 153 13.93 4.67 -20.71
N ARG A 154 14.79 5.19 -21.60
CA ARG A 154 15.15 4.51 -22.86
C ARG A 154 15.79 3.14 -22.63
N THR A 155 16.70 3.05 -21.65
CA THR A 155 17.40 1.79 -21.37
C THR A 155 16.44 0.74 -20.79
N VAL A 156 15.54 1.13 -19.89
CA VAL A 156 14.50 0.25 -19.36
C VAL A 156 13.60 -0.26 -20.48
N VAL A 157 13.13 0.63 -21.36
CA VAL A 157 12.22 0.25 -22.43
C VAL A 157 12.92 -0.63 -23.48
N ALA A 158 14.19 -0.34 -23.85
CA ALA A 158 14.98 -1.20 -24.72
C ALA A 158 15.13 -2.61 -24.12
N PHE A 159 15.43 -2.72 -22.84
CA PHE A 159 15.52 -4.00 -22.13
C PHE A 159 14.21 -4.79 -22.16
N LEU A 160 13.07 -4.11 -21.99
CA LEU A 160 11.75 -4.73 -22.08
C LEU A 160 11.43 -5.16 -23.51
N ALA A 161 11.69 -4.32 -24.50
CA ALA A 161 11.43 -4.60 -25.92
C ALA A 161 12.14 -5.85 -26.43
N GLU A 162 13.39 -6.05 -26.00
CA GLU A 162 14.15 -7.27 -26.36
C GLU A 162 13.53 -8.57 -25.81
N ARG A 163 12.76 -8.46 -24.74
CA ARG A 163 12.19 -9.62 -24.00
C ARG A 163 10.69 -9.74 -24.15
N TRP A 164 10.09 -8.79 -24.83
CA TRP A 164 8.64 -8.74 -24.96
C TRP A 164 8.12 -9.86 -25.88
N SER A 165 7.05 -10.50 -25.43
CA SER A 165 6.20 -11.37 -26.21
C SER A 165 4.76 -11.26 -25.71
N PRO A 166 3.75 -11.66 -26.49
CA PRO A 166 2.35 -11.60 -26.04
C PRO A 166 2.02 -12.39 -24.76
N SER A 167 2.88 -13.36 -24.40
CA SER A 167 2.76 -14.17 -23.19
C SER A 167 3.71 -13.76 -22.07
N ALA A 168 4.55 -12.74 -22.29
CA ALA A 168 5.50 -12.29 -21.28
C ALA A 168 4.79 -11.39 -20.24
N GLU A 169 4.97 -11.72 -18.97
CA GLU A 169 4.58 -10.86 -17.85
C GLU A 169 5.79 -10.07 -17.37
N MET A 170 5.74 -8.75 -17.51
CA MET A 170 6.82 -7.86 -17.13
C MET A 170 6.28 -6.72 -16.26
N ALA A 171 7.08 -6.27 -15.30
CA ALA A 171 6.73 -5.14 -14.45
C ALA A 171 7.91 -4.18 -14.30
N VAL A 172 7.61 -2.88 -14.30
CA VAL A 172 8.56 -1.82 -13.94
C VAL A 172 8.12 -1.22 -12.61
N LEU A 173 8.98 -1.34 -11.61
CA LEU A 173 8.74 -0.79 -10.28
C LEU A 173 9.45 0.54 -10.13
N CYS A 174 8.70 1.60 -9.91
CA CYS A 174 9.22 2.96 -9.71
C CYS A 174 9.07 3.38 -8.24
N ARG A 175 10.09 4.03 -7.69
CA ARG A 175 10.03 4.57 -6.33
C ARG A 175 9.05 5.73 -6.21
N THR A 176 8.94 6.55 -7.25
CA THR A 176 8.05 7.72 -7.28
C THR A 176 7.19 7.71 -8.55
N ARG A 177 6.05 8.38 -8.48
CA ARG A 177 5.16 8.55 -9.64
C ARG A 177 5.81 9.35 -10.77
N ALA A 178 6.67 10.31 -10.44
CA ALA A 178 7.38 11.11 -11.43
C ALA A 178 8.31 10.29 -12.35
N GLN A 179 8.76 9.12 -11.88
CA GLN A 179 9.55 8.20 -12.69
C GLN A 179 8.69 7.39 -13.68
N MET A 180 7.39 7.30 -13.47
CA MET A 180 6.50 6.54 -14.35
C MET A 180 6.24 7.25 -15.69
N GLU A 181 6.14 8.61 -15.68
CA GLU A 181 5.81 9.38 -16.89
C GLU A 181 6.83 9.21 -18.02
N PRO A 182 8.15 9.40 -17.80
CA PRO A 182 9.14 9.22 -18.87
C PRO A 182 9.16 7.78 -19.41
N ILE A 183 9.00 6.78 -18.54
CA ILE A 183 8.98 5.38 -18.96
C ILE A 183 7.72 5.08 -19.77
N ALA A 184 6.57 5.62 -19.36
CA ALA A 184 5.32 5.44 -20.09
C ALA A 184 5.39 6.06 -21.50
N ALA A 185 5.98 7.26 -21.63
CA ALA A 185 6.18 7.91 -22.92
C ALA A 185 7.07 7.08 -23.85
N GLU A 186 8.18 6.54 -23.35
CA GLU A 186 9.07 5.67 -24.15
C GLU A 186 8.41 4.33 -24.51
N LEU A 187 7.55 3.76 -23.62
CA LEU A 187 6.77 2.55 -23.93
C LEU A 187 5.76 2.81 -25.05
N GLU A 188 5.10 3.97 -25.04
CA GLU A 188 4.17 4.40 -26.07
C GLU A 188 4.89 4.61 -27.41
N GLU A 189 6.06 5.25 -27.43
CA GLU A 189 6.89 5.45 -28.61
C GLU A 189 7.39 4.11 -29.18
N ALA A 190 7.73 3.16 -28.31
CA ALA A 190 8.12 1.81 -28.70
C ALA A 190 6.95 0.91 -29.14
N GLY A 191 5.70 1.37 -29.00
CA GLY A 191 4.49 0.60 -29.32
C GLY A 191 4.25 -0.60 -28.40
N LEU A 192 4.81 -0.58 -27.18
CA LEU A 192 4.64 -1.64 -26.21
C LEU A 192 3.38 -1.39 -25.37
N PRO A 193 2.47 -2.36 -25.21
CA PRO A 193 1.29 -2.22 -24.38
C PRO A 193 1.69 -2.15 -22.90
N TYR A 194 1.14 -1.21 -22.15
CA TYR A 194 1.39 -1.08 -20.72
C TYR A 194 0.15 -0.66 -19.94
N THR A 195 0.19 -0.86 -18.63
CA THR A 195 -0.82 -0.38 -17.68
C THR A 195 -0.13 0.22 -16.47
N ILE A 196 -0.49 1.43 -16.07
CA ILE A 196 0.05 2.07 -14.86
C ILE A 196 -0.84 1.71 -13.68
N ILE A 197 -0.27 0.96 -12.72
CA ILE A 197 -0.94 0.59 -11.48
C ILE A 197 -0.67 1.67 -10.42
N GLY A 198 -1.70 2.06 -9.65
CA GLY A 198 -1.55 3.02 -8.56
C GLY A 198 -1.71 4.51 -8.94
N LEU A 199 -1.85 4.85 -10.21
CA LEU A 199 -2.60 6.05 -10.56
C LEU A 199 -4.05 5.72 -10.21
N GLY A 200 -4.55 6.27 -9.13
CA GLY A 200 -5.83 5.93 -8.53
C GLY A 200 -6.93 5.66 -9.54
N GLY A 201 -7.06 4.45 -9.98
CA GLY A 201 -7.96 3.83 -10.94
C GLY A 201 -8.67 4.76 -11.94
N MET A 202 -9.26 4.22 -12.96
CA MET A 202 -10.05 4.97 -13.98
C MET A 202 -11.02 6.02 -13.37
N LEU A 203 -11.47 5.83 -12.12
CA LEU A 203 -12.33 6.74 -11.38
C LEU A 203 -11.67 8.08 -10.97
N TYR A 204 -10.37 8.21 -11.09
CA TYR A 204 -9.61 9.44 -10.77
C TYR A 204 -9.12 10.19 -12.02
N VAL A 205 -9.25 9.58 -13.20
CA VAL A 205 -9.05 10.30 -14.47
C VAL A 205 -10.00 11.50 -14.47
N PRO A 206 -9.54 12.74 -14.77
CA PRO A 206 -10.34 13.96 -14.65
C PRO A 206 -11.71 13.86 -15.31
N GLU A 207 -11.77 13.33 -16.52
CA GLU A 207 -12.99 13.17 -17.31
C GLU A 207 -13.97 12.18 -16.64
N VAL A 208 -13.47 11.07 -16.12
CA VAL A 208 -14.29 10.08 -15.41
C VAL A 208 -14.74 10.60 -14.05
N ALA A 209 -13.87 11.36 -13.38
CA ALA A 209 -14.23 12.02 -12.13
C ALA A 209 -15.31 13.08 -12.34
N ASP A 210 -15.34 13.76 -13.50
CA ASP A 210 -16.38 14.71 -13.87
C ASP A 210 -17.71 13.99 -14.19
N VAL A 211 -17.68 12.88 -14.92
CA VAL A 211 -18.85 12.03 -15.14
C VAL A 211 -19.42 11.53 -13.81
N ARG A 212 -18.55 11.05 -12.92
CA ARG A 212 -18.96 10.63 -11.57
C ARG A 212 -19.55 11.77 -10.75
N ALA A 213 -18.98 12.98 -10.84
CA ALA A 213 -19.52 14.16 -10.19
C ALA A 213 -20.89 14.52 -10.72
N LEU A 214 -21.11 14.42 -12.05
CA LEU A 214 -22.41 14.65 -12.68
C LEU A 214 -23.46 13.65 -12.19
N LEU A 215 -23.16 12.36 -12.22
CA LEU A 215 -24.06 11.31 -11.76
C LEU A 215 -24.39 11.47 -10.27
N THR A 216 -23.40 11.82 -9.44
CA THR A 216 -23.61 12.05 -8.00
C THR A 216 -24.48 13.29 -7.76
N ALA A 217 -24.23 14.40 -8.44
CA ALA A 217 -25.02 15.61 -8.32
C ALA A 217 -26.46 15.43 -8.83
N ALA A 218 -26.65 14.59 -9.84
CA ALA A 218 -28.01 14.26 -10.37
C ALA A 218 -28.80 13.36 -9.41
N SER A 219 -28.11 12.47 -8.67
CA SER A 219 -28.77 11.57 -7.70
C SER A 219 -28.95 12.20 -6.32
N ASP A 220 -28.07 13.12 -5.94
CA ASP A 220 -28.07 13.80 -4.65
C ASP A 220 -27.74 15.29 -4.84
N PRO A 221 -28.73 16.16 -4.99
CA PRO A 221 -28.54 17.59 -5.18
C PRO A 221 -27.89 18.32 -3.99
N GLU A 222 -27.85 17.71 -2.81
CA GLU A 222 -27.21 18.29 -1.62
C GLU A 222 -25.67 18.19 -1.67
N ARG A 223 -25.12 17.40 -2.58
CA ARG A 223 -23.68 17.25 -2.80
C ARG A 223 -23.09 18.45 -3.54
N GLY A 224 -23.13 19.62 -2.90
CA GLY A 224 -22.59 20.88 -3.43
C GLY A 224 -21.12 20.81 -3.85
N ASP A 225 -20.30 19.97 -3.22
CA ASP A 225 -18.92 19.70 -3.61
C ASP A 225 -18.80 19.18 -5.05
N ARG A 226 -19.74 18.35 -5.48
CA ARG A 226 -19.79 17.79 -6.83
C ARG A 226 -20.28 18.80 -7.86
N VAL A 227 -21.26 19.59 -7.48
CA VAL A 227 -21.75 20.70 -8.32
C VAL A 227 -20.65 21.73 -8.57
N VAL A 228 -19.91 22.14 -7.53
CA VAL A 228 -18.77 23.06 -7.67
C VAL A 228 -17.71 22.50 -8.63
N ARG A 229 -17.37 21.21 -8.51
CA ARG A 229 -16.43 20.57 -9.43
C ARG A 229 -16.87 20.68 -10.90
N LEU A 230 -18.15 20.39 -11.19
CA LEU A 230 -18.71 20.48 -12.55
C LEU A 230 -18.65 21.91 -13.08
N LEU A 231 -19.11 22.87 -12.27
CA LEU A 231 -19.13 24.28 -12.68
C LEU A 231 -17.72 24.80 -12.97
N THR A 232 -16.73 24.42 -12.18
CA THR A 232 -15.33 24.78 -12.45
C THR A 232 -14.77 24.10 -13.70
N GLY A 233 -15.17 22.85 -13.99
CA GLY A 233 -14.83 22.15 -15.22
C GLY A 233 -15.40 22.83 -16.47
N PHE A 234 -16.56 23.49 -16.38
CA PHE A 234 -17.13 24.35 -17.43
C PHE A 234 -16.54 25.76 -17.48
N GLY A 235 -15.45 26.03 -16.77
CA GLY A 235 -14.77 27.34 -16.78
C GLY A 235 -15.43 28.42 -15.93
N ILE A 236 -16.39 28.05 -15.05
CA ILE A 236 -16.99 29.01 -14.12
C ILE A 236 -16.00 29.34 -13.00
N GLY A 237 -15.54 30.57 -12.97
CA GLY A 237 -14.53 31.01 -12.03
C GLY A 237 -15.03 31.23 -10.59
N ALA A 238 -14.11 31.39 -9.65
CA ALA A 238 -14.43 31.59 -8.23
C ALA A 238 -15.29 32.84 -7.95
N ARG A 239 -15.24 33.86 -8.81
CA ARG A 239 -16.08 35.06 -8.72
C ARG A 239 -17.54 34.73 -8.98
N ASP A 240 -17.78 33.99 -10.07
CA ASP A 240 -19.12 33.64 -10.51
C ASP A 240 -19.75 32.61 -9.56
N LEU A 241 -18.97 31.67 -9.04
CA LEU A 241 -19.41 30.72 -8.01
C LEU A 241 -19.84 31.45 -6.72
N ARG A 242 -19.13 32.52 -6.34
CA ARG A 242 -19.52 33.34 -5.18
C ARG A 242 -20.81 34.10 -5.43
N ALA A 243 -20.99 34.64 -6.62
CA ALA A 243 -22.21 35.32 -7.01
C ALA A 243 -23.41 34.36 -7.02
N LEU A 244 -23.23 33.16 -7.60
CA LEU A 244 -24.25 32.10 -7.60
C LEU A 244 -24.64 31.68 -6.19
N ALA A 245 -23.68 31.47 -5.31
CA ALA A 245 -23.93 31.12 -3.90
C ALA A 245 -24.60 32.24 -3.11
N ALA A 246 -24.39 33.51 -3.47
CA ALA A 246 -25.07 34.64 -2.87
C ALA A 246 -26.55 34.68 -3.32
N LEU A 247 -26.81 34.51 -4.62
CA LEU A 247 -28.14 34.43 -5.18
C LEU A 247 -28.96 33.28 -4.59
N ALA A 248 -28.32 32.08 -4.50
CA ALA A 248 -29.00 30.92 -3.90
C ALA A 248 -29.40 31.17 -2.45
N ARG A 249 -28.55 31.84 -1.66
CA ARG A 249 -28.90 32.24 -0.29
C ARG A 249 -30.02 33.26 -0.21
N GLU A 250 -30.11 34.16 -1.15
CA GLU A 250 -31.19 35.15 -1.25
C GLU A 250 -32.53 34.47 -1.56
N LEU A 251 -32.54 33.56 -2.55
CA LEU A 251 -33.75 32.82 -2.96
C LEU A 251 -34.23 31.83 -1.90
N THR A 252 -33.37 31.30 -1.09
CA THR A 252 -33.71 30.35 0.02
C THR A 252 -34.02 31.03 1.34
N ARG A 253 -34.00 32.36 1.39
CA ARG A 253 -34.32 33.12 2.62
C ARG A 253 -35.84 32.96 2.90
N PRO A 254 -36.23 32.44 4.07
CA PRO A 254 -37.65 32.33 4.41
C PRO A 254 -38.30 33.72 4.47
N ALA A 255 -39.47 33.86 3.86
CA ALA A 255 -40.24 35.12 3.73
C ALA A 255 -40.69 35.76 5.07
N SER A 256 -40.39 35.15 6.22
CA SER A 256 -40.81 35.56 7.54
C SER A 256 -40.01 36.73 8.21
N LYS A 257 -39.08 37.35 7.46
CA LYS A 257 -38.33 38.54 7.99
C LYS A 257 -38.59 39.85 7.25
N ILE A 258 -39.58 39.89 6.37
CA ILE A 258 -40.00 41.13 5.68
C ILE A 258 -41.33 41.63 6.31
N GLY A 259 -41.37 41.94 7.54
CA GLY A 259 -42.62 42.40 8.13
C GLY A 259 -42.65 42.75 9.63
N GLN A 260 -41.56 43.31 10.16
CA GLN A 260 -41.57 43.91 11.49
C GLN A 260 -40.69 45.16 11.54
N GLU A 261 -40.99 46.14 10.71
CA GLU A 261 -40.73 47.54 11.05
C GLU A 261 -42.08 48.24 10.98
N GLY A 262 -42.81 48.16 12.10
CA GLY A 262 -43.98 49.00 12.32
C GLY A 262 -43.51 50.44 12.64
N PRO A 263 -44.26 51.47 12.23
CA PRO A 263 -43.89 52.85 12.48
C PRO A 263 -43.97 53.13 13.97
N GLY A 264 -42.81 53.52 14.56
CA GLY A 264 -42.79 54.07 15.92
C GLY A 264 -43.59 55.35 16.02
N VAL A 265 -44.42 55.42 17.04
CA VAL A 265 -45.01 56.61 17.59
C VAL A 265 -44.12 57.12 18.73
#